data_e0de6ab3f1be2cc11f8ffb7d029bba9e
#
_entry.id   e0de6ab3f1be2cc11f8ffb7d029bba9e
#
_cell.length_a   1.000
_cell.length_b   1.000
_cell.length_c   1.000
_cell.angle_alpha   90.00
_cell.angle_beta   90.00
_cell.angle_gamma   90.00
#
_symmetry.space_group_name_H-M   'P 1'
#
loop_
_entity.id
_entity.type
_entity.pdbx_description
1 polymer ?
#
loop_
_entity_poly.entity_id
_entity_poly.type
_entity_poly.pdbx_seq_one_letter_code
_entity_poly.pdbx_strand_id
1 'polypeptide(L)'
;MREDIAIGWNGLPAYGARLIKAAQDDVGAFPVLATRPAVPIEGMEAILGRPVHWMDEDARPRWSDFGLKIPKIYFQTGWGHVPFNALGAEVRANGGKVVAMVDNPWKRTLRQMIGALVFRLKYRNHFSAIMVPGKRARQLCRIFGVPHERIYEGMYGGDPEIFKASTALNERSKRFIFVGQFIERKGVLELAEAFRQLGNAARDWSLLMVGSGPLEAQLRNYSSVEVRPFAQPDQIAALLGDSRCLVLPSREEHWGLVVHEAALSGCQLVLSHAVGAGPDLLEHGLNGFGFKAVTAGEIAEALRCVIAQNDADYMRGSEYSLERAQAYGPARWAAEFNRILDSLEMKF
;
A
#
# COMPACT_ATOMS: atom_id res chain seq x y z
N MET A 1 -5.16 27.69 -8.86
CA MET A 1 -4.52 26.38 -9.12
C MET A 1 -3.02 26.59 -9.15
N ARG A 2 -2.24 25.80 -8.42
CA ARG A 2 -0.77 25.85 -8.47
C ARG A 2 -0.28 25.15 -9.73
N GLU A 3 0.16 25.91 -10.71
CA GLU A 3 0.70 25.36 -11.97
C GLU A 3 2.20 25.00 -11.85
N ASP A 4 2.83 25.36 -10.76
CA ASP A 4 4.23 25.10 -10.46
C ASP A 4 4.48 23.70 -9.88
N ILE A 5 3.42 22.97 -9.49
CA ILE A 5 3.44 21.59 -9.00
C ILE A 5 2.55 20.72 -9.88
N ALA A 6 2.93 19.46 -10.09
CA ALA A 6 2.06 18.44 -10.68
C ALA A 6 2.41 17.04 -10.14
N ILE A 7 1.46 16.12 -10.24
CA ILE A 7 1.67 14.72 -9.87
C ILE A 7 1.22 13.78 -10.99
N GLY A 8 2.03 12.76 -11.26
CA GLY A 8 1.73 11.63 -12.14
C GLY A 8 1.59 10.34 -11.36
N TRP A 9 0.43 9.66 -11.47
CA TRP A 9 0.15 8.43 -10.74
C TRP A 9 -0.20 7.28 -11.68
N ASN A 10 0.58 6.20 -11.62
CA ASN A 10 0.30 5.00 -12.40
C ASN A 10 -0.83 4.19 -11.77
N GLY A 11 -1.90 3.93 -12.54
CA GLY A 11 -3.07 3.21 -12.05
C GLY A 11 -3.71 3.88 -10.84
N LEU A 12 -4.02 5.19 -10.91
CA LEU A 12 -4.52 5.99 -9.79
C LEU A 12 -5.73 5.33 -9.10
N PRO A 13 -5.60 4.85 -7.87
CA PRO A 13 -6.70 4.28 -7.11
C PRO A 13 -7.40 5.34 -6.25
N ALA A 14 -8.56 5.01 -5.69
CA ALA A 14 -9.32 5.92 -4.83
C ALA A 14 -8.51 6.39 -3.60
N TYR A 15 -7.74 5.49 -2.96
CA TYR A 15 -6.86 5.90 -1.83
C TYR A 15 -5.79 6.90 -2.28
N GLY A 16 -5.20 6.72 -3.48
CA GLY A 16 -4.23 7.66 -4.04
C GLY A 16 -4.84 9.04 -4.27
N ALA A 17 -6.08 9.09 -4.78
CA ALA A 17 -6.81 10.34 -4.92
C ALA A 17 -7.05 11.05 -3.57
N ARG A 18 -7.32 10.29 -2.48
CA ARG A 18 -7.47 10.85 -1.11
C ARG A 18 -6.15 11.40 -0.57
N LEU A 19 -5.04 10.71 -0.80
CA LEU A 19 -3.70 11.20 -0.43
C LEU A 19 -3.39 12.53 -1.15
N ILE A 20 -3.61 12.56 -2.46
CA ILE A 20 -3.41 13.77 -3.28
C ILE A 20 -4.34 14.90 -2.81
N LYS A 21 -5.60 14.59 -2.53
CA LYS A 21 -6.56 15.57 -2.03
C LYS A 21 -6.10 16.22 -0.72
N ALA A 22 -5.59 15.43 0.22
CA ALA A 22 -5.06 15.95 1.48
C ALA A 22 -3.93 16.95 1.25
N ALA A 23 -2.98 16.66 0.33
CA ALA A 23 -1.95 17.65 0.00
C ALA A 23 -2.52 18.89 -0.72
N GLN A 24 -3.51 18.70 -1.62
CA GLN A 24 -4.16 19.83 -2.29
C GLN A 24 -4.90 20.74 -1.31
N ASP A 25 -5.42 20.19 -0.22
CA ASP A 25 -6.08 20.99 0.83
C ASP A 25 -5.09 21.88 1.59
N ASP A 26 -3.83 21.42 1.73
CA ASP A 26 -2.77 22.18 2.39
C ASP A 26 -2.15 23.24 1.46
N VAL A 27 -1.73 22.86 0.25
CA VAL A 27 -0.92 23.72 -0.63
C VAL A 27 -1.70 24.36 -1.76
N GLY A 28 -2.99 24.06 -1.89
CA GLY A 28 -3.81 24.44 -3.02
C GLY A 28 -3.75 23.42 -4.16
N ALA A 29 -4.75 23.49 -5.00
CA ALA A 29 -4.95 22.52 -6.08
C ALA A 29 -3.87 22.59 -7.17
N PHE A 30 -3.40 21.43 -7.62
CA PHE A 30 -2.43 21.23 -8.70
C PHE A 30 -2.89 20.15 -9.69
N PRO A 31 -2.36 20.10 -10.94
CA PRO A 31 -2.70 19.10 -11.93
C PRO A 31 -2.36 17.67 -11.49
N VAL A 32 -3.27 16.74 -11.80
CA VAL A 32 -3.09 15.29 -11.59
C VAL A 32 -3.16 14.61 -12.94
N LEU A 33 -2.11 13.90 -13.30
CA LEU A 33 -2.01 13.08 -14.50
C LEU A 33 -1.99 11.61 -14.08
N ALA A 34 -2.72 10.73 -14.75
CA ALA A 34 -2.75 9.34 -14.31
C ALA A 34 -3.03 8.36 -15.45
N THR A 35 -2.62 7.10 -15.24
CA THR A 35 -3.17 5.97 -15.99
C THR A 35 -4.34 5.36 -15.22
N ARG A 36 -5.21 4.62 -15.93
CA ARG A 36 -6.38 4.00 -15.30
C ARG A 36 -5.97 2.84 -14.39
N PRO A 37 -6.64 2.61 -13.26
CA PRO A 37 -6.37 1.47 -12.40
C PRO A 37 -6.80 0.16 -13.07
N ALA A 38 -6.08 -0.94 -12.78
CA ALA A 38 -6.41 -2.27 -13.28
C ALA A 38 -7.68 -2.88 -12.64
N VAL A 39 -8.10 -2.38 -11.49
CA VAL A 39 -9.35 -2.78 -10.82
C VAL A 39 -10.46 -1.75 -11.10
N PRO A 40 -11.74 -2.16 -11.18
CA PRO A 40 -12.86 -1.27 -11.52
C PRO A 40 -13.26 -0.40 -10.32
N ILE A 41 -12.33 0.45 -9.86
CA ILE A 41 -12.60 1.46 -8.84
C ILE A 41 -12.88 2.78 -9.56
N GLU A 42 -13.93 3.47 -9.13
CA GLU A 42 -14.36 4.75 -9.67
C GLU A 42 -14.30 5.86 -8.60
N GLY A 43 -14.63 7.07 -9.00
CA GLY A 43 -14.81 8.19 -8.06
C GLY A 43 -13.56 9.02 -7.76
N MET A 44 -12.40 8.78 -8.40
CA MET A 44 -11.17 9.54 -8.14
C MET A 44 -11.35 11.04 -8.39
N GLU A 45 -12.03 11.41 -9.48
CA GLU A 45 -12.31 12.81 -9.83
C GLU A 45 -13.29 13.47 -8.84
N ALA A 46 -14.26 12.70 -8.33
CA ALA A 46 -15.16 13.18 -7.29
C ALA A 46 -14.41 13.43 -5.96
N ILE A 47 -13.48 12.54 -5.60
CA ILE A 47 -12.61 12.71 -4.42
C ILE A 47 -11.73 13.95 -4.56
N LEU A 48 -11.11 14.13 -5.73
CA LEU A 48 -10.23 15.27 -6.01
C LEU A 48 -11.02 16.59 -6.19
N GLY A 49 -12.31 16.51 -6.49
CA GLY A 49 -13.13 17.68 -6.84
C GLY A 49 -12.74 18.33 -8.18
N ARG A 50 -12.08 17.57 -9.07
CA ARG A 50 -11.57 18.06 -10.36
C ARG A 50 -11.24 16.92 -11.33
N PRO A 51 -11.15 17.23 -12.65
CA PRO A 51 -10.73 16.27 -13.66
C PRO A 51 -9.30 15.77 -13.43
N VAL A 52 -9.06 14.52 -13.84
CA VAL A 52 -7.75 13.89 -13.95
C VAL A 52 -7.36 13.85 -15.44
N HIS A 53 -6.12 14.19 -15.73
CA HIS A 53 -5.59 14.05 -17.09
C HIS A 53 -5.18 12.58 -17.31
N TRP A 54 -6.13 11.79 -17.85
CA TRP A 54 -5.91 10.37 -18.12
C TRP A 54 -5.03 10.16 -19.33
N MET A 55 -4.10 9.20 -19.24
CA MET A 55 -3.19 8.84 -20.34
C MET A 55 -3.05 7.32 -20.45
N ASP A 56 -2.62 6.85 -21.61
CA ASP A 56 -2.29 5.46 -21.87
C ASP A 56 -0.91 5.08 -21.31
N GLU A 57 -0.72 3.81 -20.93
CA GLU A 57 0.52 3.33 -20.31
C GLU A 57 1.76 3.43 -21.22
N ASP A 58 1.58 3.32 -22.53
CA ASP A 58 2.64 3.39 -23.55
C ASP A 58 2.84 4.77 -24.17
N ALA A 59 2.05 5.76 -23.78
CA ALA A 59 2.12 7.11 -24.31
C ALA A 59 3.47 7.78 -24.03
N ARG A 60 3.84 8.74 -24.87
CA ARG A 60 4.98 9.65 -24.64
C ARG A 60 4.48 11.09 -24.68
N PRO A 61 3.67 11.47 -23.67
CA PRO A 61 3.01 12.76 -23.65
C PRO A 61 4.00 13.90 -23.41
N ARG A 62 3.59 15.09 -23.82
CA ARG A 62 4.18 16.38 -23.47
C ARG A 62 3.21 17.16 -22.59
N TRP A 63 3.69 18.10 -21.82
CA TRP A 63 2.84 18.97 -21.00
C TRP A 63 1.83 19.75 -21.82
N SER A 64 2.23 20.17 -23.03
CA SER A 64 1.36 20.88 -23.99
C SER A 64 0.16 20.06 -24.44
N ASP A 65 0.24 18.73 -24.46
CA ASP A 65 -0.84 17.86 -24.92
C ASP A 65 -2.05 17.91 -23.96
N PHE A 66 -1.80 18.32 -22.72
CA PHE A 66 -2.84 18.53 -21.69
C PHE A 66 -3.23 20.01 -21.52
N GLY A 67 -2.66 20.92 -22.31
CA GLY A 67 -2.84 22.36 -22.13
C GLY A 67 -2.21 22.89 -20.84
N LEU A 68 -1.24 22.17 -20.27
CA LEU A 68 -0.57 22.50 -19.03
C LEU A 68 0.78 23.16 -19.27
N LYS A 69 1.17 24.07 -18.36
CA LYS A 69 2.54 24.57 -18.30
C LYS A 69 3.46 23.50 -17.68
N ILE A 70 4.74 23.53 -18.04
CA ILE A 70 5.76 22.68 -17.42
C ILE A 70 5.91 23.10 -15.95
N PRO A 71 5.66 22.21 -14.96
CA PRO A 71 5.76 22.56 -13.55
C PRO A 71 7.21 22.68 -13.10
N LYS A 72 7.45 23.40 -12.00
CA LYS A 72 8.76 23.45 -11.34
C LYS A 72 9.07 22.18 -10.57
N ILE A 73 8.04 21.57 -9.96
CA ILE A 73 8.17 20.32 -9.19
C ILE A 73 7.15 19.31 -9.70
N TYR A 74 7.64 18.15 -10.09
CA TYR A 74 6.82 17.05 -10.59
C TYR A 74 7.03 15.78 -9.77
N PHE A 75 5.96 15.26 -9.18
CA PHE A 75 5.93 13.95 -8.52
C PHE A 75 5.50 12.89 -9.52
N GLN A 76 6.18 11.75 -9.57
CA GLN A 76 5.81 10.64 -10.43
C GLN A 76 5.90 9.28 -9.71
N THR A 77 4.95 8.39 -9.96
CA THR A 77 5.05 7.00 -9.50
C THR A 77 6.05 6.21 -10.34
N GLY A 78 6.92 5.50 -9.65
CA GLY A 78 7.97 4.68 -10.26
C GLY A 78 9.09 5.49 -10.91
N TRP A 79 10.10 4.77 -11.37
CA TRP A 79 11.25 5.32 -12.09
C TRP A 79 11.42 4.71 -13.50
N GLY A 80 10.53 3.76 -13.86
CA GLY A 80 10.58 3.03 -15.11
C GLY A 80 9.40 3.26 -16.06
N HIS A 81 8.37 4.04 -15.66
CA HIS A 81 7.19 4.29 -16.50
C HIS A 81 7.47 5.30 -17.61
N VAL A 82 7.21 4.87 -18.85
CA VAL A 82 7.52 5.66 -20.04
C VAL A 82 6.81 7.01 -20.06
N PRO A 83 5.48 7.12 -19.82
CA PRO A 83 4.77 8.40 -19.88
C PRO A 83 5.31 9.41 -18.85
N PHE A 84 5.46 8.97 -17.60
CA PHE A 84 5.91 9.86 -16.53
C PHE A 84 7.37 10.28 -16.69
N ASN A 85 8.22 9.39 -17.21
CA ASN A 85 9.62 9.73 -17.51
C ASN A 85 9.74 10.74 -18.67
N ALA A 86 8.84 10.70 -19.65
CA ALA A 86 8.80 11.68 -20.73
C ALA A 86 8.46 13.08 -20.16
N LEU A 87 7.40 13.19 -19.37
CA LEU A 87 7.02 14.43 -18.67
C LEU A 87 8.12 14.93 -17.73
N GLY A 88 8.71 14.04 -16.94
CA GLY A 88 9.81 14.35 -16.04
C GLY A 88 11.08 14.82 -16.77
N ALA A 89 11.33 14.35 -17.99
CA ALA A 89 12.44 14.82 -18.81
C ALA A 89 12.25 16.29 -19.25
N GLU A 90 11.04 16.68 -19.64
CA GLU A 90 10.73 18.08 -19.97
C GLU A 90 10.87 18.99 -18.73
N VAL A 91 10.42 18.54 -17.55
CA VAL A 91 10.59 19.30 -16.29
C VAL A 91 12.06 19.55 -16.02
N ARG A 92 12.92 18.52 -16.08
CA ARG A 92 14.36 18.67 -15.87
C ARG A 92 15.04 19.56 -16.91
N ALA A 93 14.63 19.43 -18.18
CA ALA A 93 15.19 20.25 -19.27
C ALA A 93 14.88 21.75 -19.07
N ASN A 94 13.81 22.06 -18.34
CA ASN A 94 13.43 23.44 -17.97
C ASN A 94 13.90 23.84 -16.54
N GLY A 95 14.87 23.12 -15.97
CA GLY A 95 15.44 23.43 -14.66
C GLY A 95 14.59 23.01 -13.46
N GLY A 96 13.45 22.35 -13.69
CA GLY A 96 12.57 21.87 -12.64
C GLY A 96 13.09 20.60 -11.94
N LYS A 97 12.42 20.20 -10.88
CA LYS A 97 12.76 19.07 -10.00
C LYS A 97 11.75 17.93 -10.18
N VAL A 98 12.24 16.69 -10.19
CA VAL A 98 11.40 15.49 -10.25
C VAL A 98 11.55 14.69 -8.97
N VAL A 99 10.42 14.29 -8.38
CA VAL A 99 10.32 13.44 -7.20
C VAL A 99 9.78 12.09 -7.64
N ALA A 100 10.49 11.00 -7.36
CA ALA A 100 9.99 9.66 -7.64
C ALA A 100 9.26 9.08 -6.42
N MET A 101 8.12 8.44 -6.65
CA MET A 101 7.41 7.63 -5.66
C MET A 101 7.67 6.15 -5.97
N VAL A 102 8.41 5.45 -5.10
CA VAL A 102 8.94 4.10 -5.34
C VAL A 102 8.53 3.14 -4.25
N ASP A 103 7.81 2.09 -4.60
CA ASP A 103 7.28 1.10 -3.67
C ASP A 103 7.97 -0.27 -3.68
N ASN A 104 8.90 -0.50 -4.59
CA ASN A 104 9.58 -1.78 -4.74
C ASN A 104 10.39 -2.13 -3.49
N PRO A 105 10.18 -3.31 -2.87
CA PRO A 105 11.00 -3.77 -1.76
C PRO A 105 12.34 -4.33 -2.25
N TRP A 106 13.37 -4.29 -1.41
CA TRP A 106 14.62 -4.97 -1.66
C TRP A 106 14.47 -6.50 -1.53
N LYS A 107 14.66 -7.25 -2.61
CA LYS A 107 14.52 -8.72 -2.69
C LYS A 107 15.83 -9.47 -2.78
N ARG A 108 16.97 -8.79 -2.80
CA ARG A 108 18.33 -9.37 -2.94
C ARG A 108 18.53 -10.18 -4.23
N THR A 109 17.82 -9.86 -5.31
CA THR A 109 17.94 -10.55 -6.60
C THR A 109 19.06 -9.92 -7.46
N LEU A 110 19.70 -10.73 -8.33
CA LEU A 110 20.68 -10.24 -9.31
C LEU A 110 20.09 -9.12 -10.18
N ARG A 111 18.82 -9.25 -10.59
CA ARG A 111 18.11 -8.21 -11.35
C ARG A 111 18.11 -6.87 -10.61
N GLN A 112 17.85 -6.88 -9.31
CA GLN A 112 17.87 -5.65 -8.51
C GLN A 112 19.29 -5.12 -8.31
N MET A 113 20.31 -5.97 -8.20
CA MET A 113 21.71 -5.54 -8.13
C MET A 113 22.14 -4.84 -9.41
N ILE A 114 21.80 -5.42 -10.58
CA ILE A 114 22.03 -4.77 -11.89
C ILE A 114 21.21 -3.47 -11.96
N GLY A 115 19.95 -3.50 -11.58
CA GLY A 115 19.08 -2.32 -11.51
C GLY A 115 19.66 -1.21 -10.63
N ALA A 116 20.29 -1.55 -9.50
CA ALA A 116 20.97 -0.58 -8.63
C ALA A 116 22.15 0.08 -9.32
N LEU A 117 22.95 -0.69 -10.08
CA LEU A 117 24.06 -0.14 -10.86
C LEU A 117 23.53 0.80 -11.97
N VAL A 118 22.51 0.37 -12.72
CA VAL A 118 21.86 1.20 -13.75
C VAL A 118 21.28 2.48 -13.14
N PHE A 119 20.62 2.36 -11.99
CA PHE A 119 20.07 3.54 -11.29
C PHE A 119 21.17 4.52 -10.90
N ARG A 120 22.26 4.03 -10.30
CA ARG A 120 23.41 4.88 -9.91
C ARG A 120 24.05 5.60 -11.09
N LEU A 121 24.19 4.93 -12.24
CA LEU A 121 24.86 5.48 -13.42
C LEU A 121 23.94 6.41 -14.22
N LYS A 122 22.65 6.07 -14.34
CA LYS A 122 21.72 6.75 -15.25
C LYS A 122 20.73 7.66 -14.54
N TYR A 123 20.22 7.25 -13.39
CA TYR A 123 19.04 7.89 -12.76
C TYR A 123 19.35 8.66 -11.48
N ARG A 124 20.56 8.52 -10.91
CA ARG A 124 20.95 9.17 -9.63
C ARG A 124 20.63 10.67 -9.57
N ASN A 125 20.84 11.37 -10.68
CA ASN A 125 20.62 12.81 -10.78
C ASN A 125 19.27 13.18 -11.43
N HIS A 126 18.44 12.17 -11.81
CA HIS A 126 17.13 12.44 -12.39
C HIS A 126 16.10 12.80 -11.33
N PHE A 127 16.27 12.31 -10.11
CA PHE A 127 15.33 12.52 -9.03
C PHE A 127 15.95 13.34 -7.92
N SER A 128 15.31 14.45 -7.58
CA SER A 128 15.75 15.36 -6.50
C SER A 128 15.41 14.82 -5.12
N ALA A 129 14.32 14.07 -5.03
CA ALA A 129 13.88 13.34 -3.83
C ALA A 129 13.16 12.05 -4.23
N ILE A 130 13.02 11.11 -3.28
CA ILE A 130 12.26 9.87 -3.46
C ILE A 130 11.32 9.71 -2.26
N MET A 131 10.05 9.43 -2.53
CA MET A 131 9.06 9.07 -1.54
C MET A 131 8.79 7.55 -1.59
N VAL A 132 8.79 6.90 -0.44
CA VAL A 132 8.65 5.43 -0.31
C VAL A 132 7.57 5.08 0.70
N PRO A 133 6.95 3.88 0.59
CA PRO A 133 5.93 3.45 1.57
C PRO A 133 6.50 3.30 2.99
N GLY A 134 7.68 2.68 3.15
CA GLY A 134 8.26 2.39 4.44
C GLY A 134 9.66 1.76 4.34
N LYS A 135 10.09 1.09 5.41
CA LYS A 135 11.46 0.64 5.67
C LYS A 135 12.07 -0.21 4.55
N ARG A 136 11.31 -1.13 3.93
CA ARG A 136 11.85 -2.01 2.87
C ARG A 136 12.18 -1.28 1.58
N ALA A 137 11.30 -0.38 1.14
CA ALA A 137 11.56 0.43 -0.04
C ALA A 137 12.67 1.47 0.24
N ARG A 138 12.72 2.02 1.46
CA ARG A 138 13.87 2.85 1.89
C ARG A 138 15.19 2.10 1.78
N GLN A 139 15.25 0.84 2.20
CA GLN A 139 16.46 0.01 2.07
C GLN A 139 16.89 -0.14 0.60
N LEU A 140 15.95 -0.38 -0.31
CA LEU A 140 16.24 -0.44 -1.75
C LEU A 140 16.82 0.89 -2.26
N CYS A 141 16.22 2.02 -1.90
CA CYS A 141 16.70 3.35 -2.32
C CYS A 141 18.13 3.63 -1.81
N ARG A 142 18.46 3.20 -0.59
CA ARG A 142 19.83 3.30 -0.07
C ARG A 142 20.83 2.46 -0.88
N ILE A 143 20.43 1.25 -1.27
CA ILE A 143 21.23 0.39 -2.15
C ILE A 143 21.41 1.02 -3.54
N PHE A 144 20.40 1.75 -4.03
CA PHE A 144 20.51 2.58 -5.23
C PHE A 144 21.46 3.77 -5.07
N GLY A 145 21.95 4.03 -3.86
CA GLY A 145 22.86 5.13 -3.58
C GLY A 145 22.18 6.48 -3.40
N VAL A 146 20.88 6.47 -3.11
CA VAL A 146 20.14 7.69 -2.78
C VAL A 146 20.51 8.12 -1.36
N PRO A 147 20.93 9.40 -1.15
CA PRO A 147 21.24 9.93 0.16
C PRO A 147 20.03 9.87 1.10
N HIS A 148 20.28 9.62 2.39
CA HIS A 148 19.22 9.43 3.39
C HIS A 148 18.27 10.63 3.49
N GLU A 149 18.79 11.83 3.40
CA GLU A 149 18.05 13.11 3.46
C GLU A 149 17.15 13.37 2.24
N ARG A 150 17.27 12.56 1.18
CA ARG A 150 16.42 12.61 0.00
C ARG A 150 15.35 11.51 -0.04
N ILE A 151 15.26 10.66 1.01
CA ILE A 151 14.29 9.56 1.08
C ILE A 151 13.25 9.90 2.15
N TYR A 152 12.00 10.03 1.72
CA TYR A 152 10.83 10.35 2.54
C TYR A 152 9.92 9.12 2.65
N GLU A 153 9.36 8.86 3.83
CA GLU A 153 8.46 7.72 4.07
C GLU A 153 7.00 8.18 4.15
N GLY A 154 6.05 7.24 3.97
CA GLY A 154 4.61 7.51 4.06
C GLY A 154 3.89 7.62 2.72
N MET A 155 4.47 7.03 1.65
CA MET A 155 3.88 7.05 0.30
C MET A 155 2.47 6.46 0.23
N TYR A 156 2.11 5.53 1.11
CA TYR A 156 0.82 4.85 1.14
C TYR A 156 0.12 4.99 2.48
N GLY A 157 -1.22 4.98 2.44
CA GLY A 157 -2.03 4.91 3.63
C GLY A 157 -3.51 4.75 3.30
N GLY A 158 -4.23 3.96 4.08
CA GLY A 158 -5.69 3.91 4.10
C GLY A 158 -6.26 5.18 4.71
N ASP A 159 -7.53 5.43 4.45
CA ASP A 159 -8.25 6.57 4.99
C ASP A 159 -8.84 6.23 6.36
N PRO A 160 -8.44 6.89 7.45
CA PRO A 160 -8.95 6.63 8.80
C PRO A 160 -10.42 7.00 8.97
N GLU A 161 -11.01 7.80 8.08
CA GLU A 161 -12.44 8.09 8.10
C GLU A 161 -13.27 6.91 7.60
N ILE A 162 -12.69 6.08 6.71
CA ILE A 162 -13.34 4.88 6.19
C ILE A 162 -12.99 3.68 7.08
N PHE A 163 -11.69 3.44 7.28
CA PHE A 163 -11.17 2.31 8.04
C PHE A 163 -10.99 2.70 9.50
N LYS A 164 -12.00 2.45 10.29
CA LYS A 164 -11.99 2.72 11.73
C LYS A 164 -12.65 1.57 12.48
N ALA A 165 -12.30 1.43 13.74
CA ALA A 165 -12.93 0.46 14.63
C ALA A 165 -14.42 0.79 14.79
N SER A 166 -15.29 0.05 14.10
CA SER A 166 -16.75 0.24 14.14
C SER A 166 -17.43 -0.61 15.23
N THR A 167 -16.81 -1.74 15.58
CA THR A 167 -17.29 -2.66 16.64
C THR A 167 -16.29 -2.63 17.80
N ALA A 168 -16.78 -2.64 19.02
CA ALA A 168 -15.91 -2.74 20.20
C ALA A 168 -15.02 -3.99 20.11
N LEU A 169 -13.75 -3.86 20.50
CA LEU A 169 -12.77 -4.92 20.30
C LEU A 169 -13.16 -6.26 20.91
N ASN A 170 -13.78 -6.24 22.07
CA ASN A 170 -14.26 -7.44 22.81
C ASN A 170 -15.52 -8.08 22.19
N GLU A 171 -16.25 -7.35 21.33
CA GLU A 171 -17.51 -7.81 20.71
C GLU A 171 -17.28 -8.39 19.31
N ARG A 172 -16.06 -8.29 18.78
CA ARG A 172 -15.75 -8.74 17.42
C ARG A 172 -15.82 -10.24 17.26
N SER A 173 -16.30 -10.63 16.10
CA SER A 173 -16.30 -12.03 15.67
C SER A 173 -14.89 -12.62 15.72
N LYS A 174 -14.73 -13.82 16.28
CA LYS A 174 -13.50 -14.61 16.19
C LYS A 174 -13.30 -15.05 14.75
N ARG A 175 -12.86 -14.11 13.93
CA ARG A 175 -12.73 -14.25 12.48
C ARG A 175 -11.35 -13.85 12.02
N PHE A 176 -10.74 -14.73 11.22
CA PHE A 176 -9.66 -14.39 10.32
C PHE A 176 -10.24 -13.85 9.02
N ILE A 177 -9.67 -12.79 8.50
CA ILE A 177 -10.08 -12.22 7.22
C ILE A 177 -8.87 -12.10 6.28
N PHE A 178 -9.08 -12.50 5.02
CA PHE A 178 -8.19 -12.21 3.90
C PHE A 178 -8.92 -11.28 2.92
N VAL A 179 -8.25 -10.26 2.43
CA VAL A 179 -8.77 -9.37 1.38
C VAL A 179 -7.74 -9.24 0.27
N GLY A 180 -8.11 -9.59 -0.96
CA GLY A 180 -7.23 -9.46 -2.10
C GLY A 180 -7.58 -10.39 -3.27
N GLN A 181 -6.76 -10.36 -4.32
CA GLN A 181 -6.91 -11.23 -5.48
C GLN A 181 -6.70 -12.70 -5.13
N PHE A 182 -7.49 -13.60 -5.68
CA PHE A 182 -7.35 -15.05 -5.52
C PHE A 182 -6.39 -15.62 -6.57
N ILE A 183 -5.09 -15.36 -6.36
CA ILE A 183 -3.99 -15.81 -7.22
C ILE A 183 -2.88 -16.48 -6.38
N GLU A 184 -2.05 -17.29 -7.00
CA GLU A 184 -0.96 -18.04 -6.33
C GLU A 184 -0.01 -17.16 -5.51
N ARG A 185 0.34 -15.99 -6.06
CA ARG A 185 1.21 -15.01 -5.38
C ARG A 185 0.69 -14.60 -4.00
N LYS A 186 -0.62 -14.64 -3.79
CA LYS A 186 -1.28 -14.26 -2.54
C LYS A 186 -1.36 -15.39 -1.50
N GLY A 187 -1.01 -16.62 -1.86
CA GLY A 187 -0.97 -17.76 -0.92
C GLY A 187 -2.35 -18.18 -0.41
N VAL A 188 -3.38 -17.99 -1.22
CA VAL A 188 -4.78 -18.16 -0.81
C VAL A 188 -5.15 -19.62 -0.56
N LEU A 189 -4.61 -20.56 -1.35
CA LEU A 189 -4.86 -22.00 -1.17
C LEU A 189 -4.13 -22.53 0.06
N GLU A 190 -2.91 -22.06 0.31
CA GLU A 190 -2.15 -22.36 1.51
C GLU A 190 -2.85 -21.86 2.78
N LEU A 191 -3.50 -20.71 2.71
CA LEU A 191 -4.31 -20.17 3.82
C LEU A 191 -5.55 -21.03 4.07
N ALA A 192 -6.29 -21.40 3.02
CA ALA A 192 -7.47 -22.27 3.14
C ALA A 192 -7.09 -23.63 3.74
N GLU A 193 -6.00 -24.22 3.26
CA GLU A 193 -5.48 -25.49 3.77
C GLU A 193 -4.97 -25.36 5.22
N ALA A 194 -4.29 -24.26 5.57
CA ALA A 194 -3.86 -23.99 6.92
C ALA A 194 -5.03 -23.93 7.89
N PHE A 195 -6.09 -23.23 7.53
CA PHE A 195 -7.29 -23.12 8.36
C PHE A 195 -7.99 -24.48 8.51
N ARG A 196 -8.08 -25.27 7.43
CA ARG A 196 -8.61 -26.64 7.49
C ARG A 196 -7.80 -27.53 8.45
N GLN A 197 -6.46 -27.40 8.48
CA GLN A 197 -5.58 -28.16 9.37
C GLN A 197 -5.73 -27.82 10.86
N LEU A 198 -6.32 -26.67 11.20
CA LEU A 198 -6.59 -26.32 12.59
C LEU A 198 -7.67 -27.22 13.22
N GLY A 199 -8.61 -27.70 12.44
CA GLY A 199 -9.66 -28.59 12.92
C GLY A 199 -10.40 -28.04 14.16
N ASN A 200 -10.46 -28.86 15.21
CA ASN A 200 -11.14 -28.48 16.46
C ASN A 200 -10.51 -27.28 17.21
N ALA A 201 -9.24 -26.96 16.94
CA ALA A 201 -8.61 -25.77 17.54
C ALA A 201 -9.25 -24.46 17.07
N ALA A 202 -9.83 -24.47 15.87
CA ALA A 202 -10.53 -23.32 15.30
C ALA A 202 -12.07 -23.42 15.35
N ARG A 203 -12.66 -24.30 16.17
CA ARG A 203 -14.12 -24.53 16.21
C ARG A 203 -14.95 -23.27 16.41
N ASP A 204 -14.41 -22.28 17.17
CA ASP A 204 -15.08 -21.01 17.49
C ASP A 204 -14.61 -19.88 16.55
N TRP A 205 -13.78 -20.19 15.56
CA TRP A 205 -13.22 -19.24 14.60
C TRP A 205 -13.75 -19.51 13.19
N SER A 206 -13.82 -18.46 12.38
CA SER A 206 -14.14 -18.55 10.96
C SER A 206 -13.01 -17.93 10.11
N LEU A 207 -12.93 -18.35 8.85
CA LEU A 207 -12.07 -17.73 7.84
C LEU A 207 -12.94 -17.14 6.74
N LEU A 208 -12.89 -15.83 6.58
CA LEU A 208 -13.53 -15.08 5.50
C LEU A 208 -12.48 -14.66 4.48
N MET A 209 -12.71 -14.99 3.23
CA MET A 209 -11.87 -14.58 2.11
C MET A 209 -12.67 -13.70 1.15
N VAL A 210 -12.23 -12.45 0.98
CA VAL A 210 -12.93 -11.44 0.16
C VAL A 210 -12.07 -11.06 -1.04
N GLY A 211 -12.63 -11.22 -2.24
CA GLY A 211 -11.92 -10.89 -3.47
C GLY A 211 -12.41 -11.66 -4.68
N SER A 212 -11.59 -11.73 -5.70
CA SER A 212 -11.84 -12.47 -6.92
C SER A 212 -10.53 -12.93 -7.56
N GLY A 213 -10.61 -13.93 -8.43
CA GLY A 213 -9.46 -14.41 -9.18
C GLY A 213 -9.58 -15.85 -9.65
N PRO A 214 -8.60 -16.33 -10.44
CA PRO A 214 -8.65 -17.66 -11.06
C PRO A 214 -8.72 -18.82 -10.05
N LEU A 215 -8.32 -18.62 -8.79
CA LEU A 215 -8.35 -19.66 -7.76
C LEU A 215 -9.67 -19.71 -6.97
N GLU A 216 -10.66 -18.86 -7.30
CA GLU A 216 -11.94 -18.80 -6.56
C GLU A 216 -12.67 -20.14 -6.53
N ALA A 217 -12.77 -20.83 -7.67
CA ALA A 217 -13.43 -22.14 -7.76
C ALA A 217 -12.76 -23.18 -6.84
N GLN A 218 -11.44 -23.15 -6.71
CA GLN A 218 -10.70 -24.06 -5.83
C GLN A 218 -10.93 -23.70 -4.34
N LEU A 219 -11.00 -22.41 -4.01
CA LEU A 219 -11.28 -21.95 -2.65
C LEU A 219 -12.68 -22.38 -2.17
N ARG A 220 -13.68 -22.33 -3.05
CA ARG A 220 -15.05 -22.78 -2.75
C ARG A 220 -15.19 -24.26 -2.43
N ASN A 221 -14.18 -25.08 -2.75
CA ASN A 221 -14.14 -26.50 -2.35
C ASN A 221 -13.79 -26.72 -0.87
N TYR A 222 -13.29 -25.68 -0.19
CA TYR A 222 -13.01 -25.74 1.26
C TYR A 222 -14.27 -25.36 2.04
N SER A 223 -14.98 -26.34 2.59
CA SER A 223 -16.20 -26.12 3.38
C SER A 223 -15.98 -25.28 4.65
N SER A 224 -14.73 -25.17 5.11
CA SER A 224 -14.33 -24.38 6.28
C SER A 224 -14.06 -22.90 5.97
N VAL A 225 -14.19 -22.47 4.70
CA VAL A 225 -13.85 -21.13 4.25
C VAL A 225 -15.08 -20.45 3.67
N GLU A 226 -15.38 -19.25 4.15
CA GLU A 226 -16.37 -18.38 3.52
C GLU A 226 -15.71 -17.54 2.43
N VAL A 227 -16.20 -17.63 1.20
CA VAL A 227 -15.67 -16.88 0.05
C VAL A 227 -16.70 -15.85 -0.39
N ARG A 228 -16.32 -14.57 -0.34
CA ARG A 228 -17.12 -13.43 -0.85
C ARG A 228 -16.45 -12.79 -2.06
N PRO A 229 -17.24 -12.23 -3.00
CA PRO A 229 -16.70 -11.52 -4.15
C PRO A 229 -15.94 -10.25 -3.74
N PHE A 230 -15.33 -9.61 -4.73
CA PHE A 230 -14.74 -8.27 -4.57
C PHE A 230 -15.75 -7.31 -3.91
N ALA A 231 -15.28 -6.51 -2.98
CA ALA A 231 -16.07 -5.53 -2.24
C ALA A 231 -15.43 -4.14 -2.30
N GLN A 232 -16.24 -3.10 -2.24
CA GLN A 232 -15.79 -1.71 -2.23
C GLN A 232 -15.23 -1.33 -0.84
N PRO A 233 -14.43 -0.25 -0.73
CA PRO A 233 -13.75 0.14 0.51
C PRO A 233 -14.65 0.18 1.75
N ASP A 234 -15.84 0.75 1.67
CA ASP A 234 -16.76 0.85 2.80
C ASP A 234 -17.24 -0.54 3.30
N GLN A 235 -17.47 -1.47 2.36
CA GLN A 235 -17.84 -2.85 2.69
C GLN A 235 -16.64 -3.59 3.32
N ILE A 236 -15.44 -3.37 2.80
CA ILE A 236 -14.20 -3.94 3.39
C ILE A 236 -13.98 -3.39 4.80
N ALA A 237 -14.19 -2.08 5.01
CA ALA A 237 -14.06 -1.46 6.32
C ALA A 237 -15.02 -2.09 7.35
N ALA A 238 -16.29 -2.34 7.00
CA ALA A 238 -17.25 -3.01 7.86
C ALA A 238 -16.81 -4.46 8.20
N LEU A 239 -16.27 -5.21 7.21
CA LEU A 239 -15.79 -6.57 7.42
C LEU A 239 -14.53 -6.62 8.29
N LEU A 240 -13.58 -5.70 8.08
CA LEU A 240 -12.39 -5.56 8.92
C LEU A 240 -12.77 -5.13 10.34
N GLY A 241 -13.70 -4.17 10.47
CA GLY A 241 -14.20 -3.70 11.76
C GLY A 241 -14.88 -4.78 12.62
N ASP A 242 -15.44 -5.82 12.03
CA ASP A 242 -16.03 -6.98 12.71
C ASP A 242 -15.06 -8.18 12.85
N SER A 243 -13.88 -8.14 12.25
CA SER A 243 -12.93 -9.24 12.29
C SER A 243 -11.83 -9.01 13.34
N ARG A 244 -11.33 -10.07 13.96
CA ARG A 244 -10.23 -9.98 14.93
C ARG A 244 -8.86 -9.89 14.29
N CYS A 245 -8.64 -10.54 13.14
CA CYS A 245 -7.30 -10.67 12.58
C CYS A 245 -7.30 -10.70 11.05
N LEU A 246 -6.48 -9.84 10.44
CA LEU A 246 -6.14 -9.94 9.02
C LEU A 246 -5.05 -11.00 8.81
N VAL A 247 -5.21 -11.84 7.79
CA VAL A 247 -4.17 -12.78 7.35
C VAL A 247 -3.77 -12.46 5.93
N LEU A 248 -2.48 -12.14 5.70
CA LEU A 248 -1.95 -11.85 4.36
C LEU A 248 -0.71 -12.71 4.07
N PRO A 249 -0.91 -13.93 3.54
CA PRO A 249 0.18 -14.88 3.30
C PRO A 249 0.83 -14.69 1.92
N SER A 250 0.98 -13.45 1.48
CA SER A 250 1.53 -13.16 0.16
C SER A 250 2.98 -13.62 0.03
N ARG A 251 3.33 -14.28 -1.09
CA ARG A 251 4.71 -14.61 -1.47
C ARG A 251 5.49 -13.39 -1.91
N GLU A 252 4.76 -12.38 -2.36
CA GLU A 252 5.28 -11.09 -2.78
C GLU A 252 4.22 -10.02 -2.59
N GLU A 253 4.56 -8.97 -1.83
CA GLU A 253 3.71 -7.80 -1.59
C GLU A 253 4.59 -6.56 -1.43
N HIS A 254 4.43 -5.58 -2.29
CA HIS A 254 5.26 -4.37 -2.25
C HIS A 254 5.02 -3.57 -0.96
N TRP A 255 3.75 -3.35 -0.63
CA TRP A 255 3.33 -2.76 0.63
C TRP A 255 2.24 -3.61 1.29
N GLY A 256 1.10 -3.77 0.62
CA GLY A 256 -0.09 -4.40 1.16
C GLY A 256 -0.95 -3.38 1.91
N LEU A 257 -1.60 -2.48 1.16
CA LEU A 257 -2.43 -1.42 1.75
C LEU A 257 -3.46 -1.96 2.73
N VAL A 258 -4.05 -3.12 2.45
CA VAL A 258 -5.01 -3.80 3.32
C VAL A 258 -4.47 -4.08 4.73
N VAL A 259 -3.14 -4.18 4.90
CA VAL A 259 -2.52 -4.33 6.24
C VAL A 259 -2.71 -3.06 7.06
N HIS A 260 -2.53 -1.89 6.42
CA HIS A 260 -2.78 -0.62 7.07
C HIS A 260 -4.28 -0.39 7.34
N GLU A 261 -5.14 -0.73 6.38
CA GLU A 261 -6.60 -0.66 6.51
C GLU A 261 -7.10 -1.54 7.67
N ALA A 262 -6.57 -2.75 7.80
CA ALA A 262 -6.87 -3.65 8.90
C ALA A 262 -6.36 -3.11 10.25
N ALA A 263 -5.15 -2.55 10.27
CA ALA A 263 -4.60 -1.94 11.48
C ALA A 263 -5.41 -0.71 11.92
N LEU A 264 -5.83 0.15 11.00
CA LEU A 264 -6.77 1.27 11.25
C LEU A 264 -8.12 0.78 11.78
N SER A 265 -8.55 -0.40 11.36
CA SER A 265 -9.76 -1.05 11.87
C SER A 265 -9.53 -1.78 13.20
N GLY A 266 -8.31 -1.82 13.74
CA GLY A 266 -7.96 -2.50 14.99
C GLY A 266 -7.81 -4.02 14.88
N CYS A 267 -7.60 -4.58 13.68
CA CYS A 267 -7.27 -5.98 13.53
C CYS A 267 -5.85 -6.28 14.02
N GLN A 268 -5.65 -7.46 14.59
CA GLN A 268 -4.32 -8.06 14.64
C GLN A 268 -3.88 -8.52 13.24
N LEU A 269 -2.60 -8.80 13.07
CA LEU A 269 -1.97 -9.04 11.77
C LEU A 269 -1.24 -10.38 11.74
N VAL A 270 -1.60 -11.27 10.82
CA VAL A 270 -0.81 -12.47 10.50
C VAL A 270 -0.24 -12.30 9.10
N LEU A 271 1.06 -12.09 9.00
CA LEU A 271 1.71 -11.66 7.76
C LEU A 271 2.89 -12.57 7.40
N SER A 272 3.01 -12.90 6.11
CA SER A 272 4.27 -13.44 5.62
C SER A 272 5.38 -12.37 5.70
N HIS A 273 6.62 -12.81 5.87
CA HIS A 273 7.77 -11.90 5.83
C HIS A 273 7.97 -11.22 4.47
N ALA A 274 7.23 -11.61 3.42
CA ALA A 274 7.28 -10.96 2.11
C ALA A 274 6.40 -9.69 2.02
N VAL A 275 5.51 -9.46 2.99
CA VAL A 275 4.62 -8.29 3.03
C VAL A 275 5.41 -7.03 3.38
N GLY A 276 5.37 -6.02 2.49
CA GLY A 276 6.17 -4.79 2.61
C GLY A 276 5.88 -3.97 3.85
N ALA A 277 4.61 -3.88 4.25
CA ALA A 277 4.16 -3.16 5.45
C ALA A 277 4.52 -3.88 6.78
N GLY A 278 4.92 -5.16 6.71
CA GLY A 278 5.21 -5.95 7.91
C GLY A 278 6.19 -5.26 8.89
N PRO A 279 7.40 -4.85 8.46
CA PRO A 279 8.37 -4.20 9.36
C PRO A 279 7.91 -2.86 9.96
N ASP A 280 6.86 -2.28 9.41
CA ASP A 280 6.33 -0.97 9.80
C ASP A 280 5.11 -1.07 10.71
N LEU A 281 4.25 -2.08 10.48
CA LEU A 281 2.95 -2.21 11.16
C LEU A 281 2.83 -3.43 12.08
N LEU A 282 3.64 -4.47 11.89
CA LEU A 282 3.61 -5.68 12.72
C LEU A 282 4.73 -5.68 13.76
N GLU A 283 4.37 -5.82 15.02
CA GLU A 283 5.26 -6.20 16.12
C GLU A 283 4.94 -7.65 16.52
N HIS A 284 5.87 -8.57 16.18
CA HIS A 284 5.66 -10.01 16.35
C HIS A 284 5.43 -10.38 17.82
N GLY A 285 4.34 -11.11 18.09
CA GLY A 285 3.94 -11.52 19.45
C GLY A 285 3.15 -10.46 20.22
N LEU A 286 3.03 -9.23 19.70
CA LEU A 286 2.23 -8.18 20.32
C LEU A 286 0.93 -7.95 19.56
N ASN A 287 0.99 -7.42 18.34
CA ASN A 287 -0.21 -7.18 17.53
C ASN A 287 -0.39 -8.19 16.38
N GLY A 288 0.26 -9.33 16.48
CA GLY A 288 0.13 -10.43 15.54
C GLY A 288 1.40 -11.25 15.36
N PHE A 289 1.44 -12.05 14.29
CA PHE A 289 2.51 -13.02 14.07
C PHE A 289 3.01 -13.00 12.63
N GLY A 290 4.32 -12.92 12.48
CA GLY A 290 4.99 -13.04 11.19
C GLY A 290 5.50 -14.46 10.95
N PHE A 291 5.46 -14.96 9.72
CA PHE A 291 6.00 -16.25 9.32
C PHE A 291 6.86 -16.14 8.04
N LYS A 292 7.77 -17.11 7.82
CA LYS A 292 8.78 -17.04 6.75
C LYS A 292 8.32 -17.68 5.45
N ALA A 293 7.92 -18.94 5.51
CA ALA A 293 7.53 -19.69 4.33
C ALA A 293 6.00 -19.68 4.16
N VAL A 294 5.54 -19.46 2.93
CA VAL A 294 4.10 -19.52 2.60
C VAL A 294 3.71 -20.98 2.37
N THR A 295 3.64 -21.71 3.47
CA THR A 295 3.18 -23.10 3.56
C THR A 295 1.99 -23.18 4.51
N ALA A 296 1.09 -24.16 4.29
CA ALA A 296 -0.05 -24.36 5.18
C ALA A 296 0.37 -24.58 6.64
N GLY A 297 1.50 -25.27 6.87
CA GLY A 297 2.00 -25.53 8.22
C GLY A 297 2.42 -24.26 8.97
N GLU A 298 3.24 -23.37 8.36
CA GLU A 298 3.67 -22.12 9.01
C GLU A 298 2.52 -21.15 9.21
N ILE A 299 1.60 -21.08 8.26
CA ILE A 299 0.38 -20.27 8.38
C ILE A 299 -0.46 -20.81 9.55
N ALA A 300 -0.72 -22.13 9.61
CA ALA A 300 -1.51 -22.75 10.67
C ALA A 300 -0.90 -22.48 12.06
N GLU A 301 0.42 -22.52 12.18
CA GLU A 301 1.10 -22.19 13.44
C GLU A 301 0.87 -20.74 13.87
N ALA A 302 1.00 -19.79 12.93
CA ALA A 302 0.72 -18.39 13.21
C ALA A 302 -0.75 -18.15 13.62
N LEU A 303 -1.70 -18.85 12.96
CA LEU A 303 -3.12 -18.79 13.33
C LEU A 303 -3.36 -19.38 14.74
N ARG A 304 -2.70 -20.51 15.11
CA ARG A 304 -2.78 -21.08 16.47
C ARG A 304 -2.31 -20.10 17.53
N CYS A 305 -1.25 -19.35 17.26
CA CYS A 305 -0.77 -18.32 18.20
C CYS A 305 -1.83 -17.25 18.45
N VAL A 306 -2.57 -16.81 17.43
CA VAL A 306 -3.70 -15.88 17.61
C VAL A 306 -4.86 -16.51 18.39
N ILE A 307 -5.21 -17.76 18.05
CA ILE A 307 -6.30 -18.50 18.74
C ILE A 307 -6.00 -18.71 20.22
N ALA A 308 -4.75 -18.91 20.57
CA ALA A 308 -4.29 -19.17 21.95
C ALA A 308 -4.27 -17.91 22.83
N GLN A 309 -4.41 -16.72 22.27
CA GLN A 309 -4.43 -15.48 23.06
C GLN A 309 -5.71 -15.40 23.91
N ASN A 310 -5.56 -14.88 25.12
CA ASN A 310 -6.70 -14.45 25.92
C ASN A 310 -7.21 -13.07 25.44
N ASP A 311 -8.38 -12.66 25.90
CA ASP A 311 -9.02 -11.42 25.46
C ASP A 311 -8.19 -10.17 25.83
N ALA A 312 -7.44 -10.17 26.95
CA ALA A 312 -6.58 -9.05 27.33
C ALA A 312 -5.38 -8.89 26.38
N ASP A 313 -4.74 -9.99 25.99
CA ASP A 313 -3.66 -9.96 25.00
C ASP A 313 -4.17 -9.55 23.62
N TYR A 314 -5.35 -10.04 23.22
CA TYR A 314 -5.99 -9.62 21.99
C TYR A 314 -6.27 -8.11 21.97
N MET A 315 -6.89 -7.57 23.03
CA MET A 315 -7.20 -6.15 23.12
C MET A 315 -5.96 -5.28 23.07
N ARG A 316 -4.92 -5.61 23.85
CA ARG A 316 -3.64 -4.91 23.83
C ARG A 316 -2.99 -4.90 22.44
N GLY A 317 -3.00 -6.04 21.75
CA GLY A 317 -2.48 -6.14 20.38
C GLY A 317 -3.29 -5.32 19.38
N SER A 318 -4.61 -5.28 19.53
CA SER A 318 -5.51 -4.48 18.67
C SER A 318 -5.32 -2.98 18.90
N GLU A 319 -5.18 -2.53 20.14
CA GLU A 319 -4.84 -1.14 20.49
C GLU A 319 -3.49 -0.73 19.90
N TYR A 320 -2.50 -1.60 19.97
CA TYR A 320 -1.20 -1.36 19.35
C TYR A 320 -1.30 -1.25 17.81
N SER A 321 -2.15 -2.06 17.16
CA SER A 321 -2.41 -1.93 15.72
C SER A 321 -2.98 -0.55 15.38
N LEU A 322 -3.96 -0.07 16.15
CA LEU A 322 -4.55 1.27 15.99
C LEU A 322 -3.51 2.37 16.14
N GLU A 323 -2.67 2.30 17.18
CA GLU A 323 -1.60 3.28 17.42
C GLU A 323 -0.60 3.31 16.24
N ARG A 324 -0.12 2.15 15.82
CA ARG A 324 0.85 2.06 14.71
C ARG A 324 0.29 2.56 13.38
N ALA A 325 -0.99 2.32 13.13
CA ALA A 325 -1.66 2.75 11.92
C ALA A 325 -1.73 4.28 11.78
N GLN A 326 -1.80 5.03 12.89
CA GLN A 326 -1.85 6.49 12.88
C GLN A 326 -0.60 7.15 12.28
N ALA A 327 0.52 6.42 12.19
CA ALA A 327 1.75 6.90 11.57
C ALA A 327 1.67 7.01 10.03
N TYR A 328 0.55 6.63 9.41
CA TYR A 328 0.32 6.61 7.96
C TYR A 328 -1.01 7.27 7.62
N GLY A 329 -1.30 7.40 6.32
CA GLY A 329 -2.56 7.95 5.86
C GLY A 329 -2.47 9.34 5.25
N PRO A 330 -3.61 9.97 4.90
CA PRO A 330 -3.65 11.22 4.15
C PRO A 330 -2.91 12.38 4.82
N ALA A 331 -3.08 12.58 6.13
CA ALA A 331 -2.40 13.65 6.86
C ALA A 331 -0.88 13.49 6.87
N ARG A 332 -0.38 12.25 7.09
CA ARG A 332 1.06 11.97 7.02
C ARG A 332 1.61 12.18 5.63
N TRP A 333 0.88 11.73 4.61
CA TRP A 333 1.27 11.90 3.22
C TRP A 333 1.39 13.38 2.84
N ALA A 334 0.41 14.20 3.21
CA ALA A 334 0.42 15.64 2.99
C ALA A 334 1.61 16.32 3.71
N ALA A 335 1.88 15.94 4.96
CA ALA A 335 3.01 16.46 5.71
C ALA A 335 4.37 16.13 5.05
N GLU A 336 4.54 14.88 4.56
CA GLU A 336 5.78 14.51 3.85
C GLU A 336 5.87 15.16 2.46
N PHE A 337 4.73 15.33 1.78
CA PHE A 337 4.66 16.08 0.52
C PHE A 337 5.16 17.53 0.73
N ASN A 338 4.68 18.22 1.77
CA ASN A 338 5.10 19.57 2.13
C ASN A 338 6.60 19.61 2.50
N ARG A 339 7.09 18.67 3.32
CA ARG A 339 8.52 18.54 3.63
C ARG A 339 9.39 18.41 2.38
N ILE A 340 8.93 17.66 1.38
CA ILE A 340 9.65 17.53 0.10
C ILE A 340 9.66 18.90 -0.61
N LEU A 341 8.53 19.58 -0.72
CA LEU A 341 8.46 20.91 -1.34
C LEU A 341 9.43 21.89 -0.68
N ASP A 342 9.38 22.01 0.65
CA ASP A 342 10.26 22.90 1.42
C ASP A 342 11.74 22.56 1.17
N SER A 343 12.11 21.28 1.17
CA SER A 343 13.49 20.84 0.94
C SER A 343 14.01 21.15 -0.47
N LEU A 344 13.10 21.23 -1.44
CA LEU A 344 13.43 21.54 -2.83
C LEU A 344 13.42 23.04 -3.11
N GLU A 345 12.56 23.81 -2.46
CA GLU A 345 12.49 25.28 -2.59
C GLU A 345 13.66 25.98 -1.88
N MET A 346 14.12 25.52 -0.72
CA MET A 346 15.27 26.10 0.00
C MET A 346 16.64 25.89 -0.69
N LYS A 347 16.69 25.16 -1.80
CA LYS A 347 17.92 24.88 -2.57
C LYS A 347 18.02 25.70 -3.86
N PHE A 348 17.21 26.74 -4.00
CA PHE A 348 17.30 27.71 -5.11
C PHE A 348 18.18 28.91 -4.75
#